data_f9c75c239d3ce7fe1e80619ab6a25a1b
#
_entry.id   f9c75c239d3ce7fe1e80619ab6a25a1b
#
_cell.length_a   1.000
_cell.length_b   1.000
_cell.length_c   1.000
_cell.angle_alpha   90.00
_cell.angle_beta   90.00
_cell.angle_gamma   90.00
#
_symmetry.space_group_name_H-M   'P 1'
#
loop_
_entity.id
_entity.type
_entity.pdbx_description
1 polymer ?
#
loop_
_entity_poly.entity_id
_entity_poly.type
_entity_poly.pdbx_seq_one_letter_code
_entity_poly.pdbx_strand_id
1 'polypeptide(L)'
;KPADGGGRANKVAAAAYLAKCYLERAWGTGYEDATGENFINKDYMQKVVDYTDVVAKSQYGYLEDYGDIFLPEYNNSKESIFAVQTSDYSADHTTYGRANWSNMLNGVWGIWSCGWDFQKPSQDFVNAFKTRNGLPEFDDYSSVNDHPVNGSPTTQKWDPRLFHTVGMPTFPYKYESQYTLTKANSRTPNTYGYYTTLKCVPQRSKGETYNSPWQAFAMNEYVIRYTDAMLDRAEALIELGRLEEARTIINNIRQRAANSISKHIEY
;
A
#
# COMPACT_ATOMS: atom_id res chain seq x y z
N LYS A 1 -12.29 -5.18 -15.13
CA LYS A 1 -11.53 -4.10 -15.81
C LYS A 1 -12.51 -3.02 -16.24
N PRO A 2 -12.20 -1.74 -16.02
CA PRO A 2 -12.97 -0.67 -16.66
C PRO A 2 -12.94 -0.84 -18.18
N ALA A 3 -14.09 -0.68 -18.83
CA ALA A 3 -14.22 -0.91 -20.28
C ALA A 3 -13.35 0.02 -21.15
N ASP A 4 -12.85 1.09 -20.58
CA ASP A 4 -12.16 2.22 -21.23
C ASP A 4 -10.63 2.13 -21.21
N GLY A 5 -10.08 0.99 -20.81
CA GLY A 5 -8.63 0.80 -20.73
C GLY A 5 -8.03 1.49 -19.50
N GLY A 6 -7.13 0.79 -18.80
CA GLY A 6 -6.46 1.33 -17.62
C GLY A 6 -5.67 2.59 -17.91
N GLY A 7 -5.53 3.45 -16.88
CA GLY A 7 -4.69 4.64 -16.93
C GLY A 7 -5.30 5.87 -17.63
N ARG A 8 -6.54 5.79 -18.11
CA ARG A 8 -7.24 6.95 -18.64
C ARG A 8 -8.04 7.64 -17.55
N ALA A 9 -8.01 8.97 -17.56
CA ALA A 9 -8.90 9.76 -16.72
C ALA A 9 -10.36 9.48 -17.11
N ASN A 10 -11.17 9.11 -16.13
CA ASN A 10 -12.60 8.89 -16.29
C ASN A 10 -13.38 9.61 -15.17
N LYS A 11 -14.70 9.58 -15.23
CA LYS A 11 -15.56 10.26 -14.25
C LYS A 11 -15.27 9.82 -12.81
N VAL A 12 -15.00 8.53 -12.59
CA VAL A 12 -14.74 8.00 -11.23
C VAL A 12 -13.37 8.45 -10.72
N ALA A 13 -12.35 8.44 -11.57
CA ALA A 13 -11.05 8.98 -11.22
C ALA A 13 -11.11 10.48 -10.89
N ALA A 14 -11.84 11.26 -11.67
CA ALA A 14 -12.05 12.68 -11.39
C ALA A 14 -12.78 12.89 -10.05
N ALA A 15 -13.80 12.08 -9.75
CA ALA A 15 -14.52 12.15 -8.47
C ALA A 15 -13.60 11.79 -7.29
N ALA A 16 -12.79 10.74 -7.40
CA ALA A 16 -11.85 10.36 -6.36
C ALA A 16 -10.80 11.47 -6.09
N TYR A 17 -10.29 12.11 -7.15
CA TYR A 17 -9.39 13.25 -7.00
C TYR A 17 -10.06 14.45 -6.33
N LEU A 18 -11.29 14.77 -6.72
CA LEU A 18 -12.04 15.86 -6.10
C LEU A 18 -12.29 15.58 -4.61
N ALA A 19 -12.63 14.33 -4.26
CA ALA A 19 -12.79 13.94 -2.86
C ALA A 19 -11.50 14.21 -2.07
N LYS A 20 -10.35 13.78 -2.56
CA LYS A 20 -9.06 14.01 -1.92
C LYS A 20 -8.75 15.50 -1.78
N CYS A 21 -8.96 16.29 -2.83
CA CYS A 21 -8.76 17.75 -2.77
C CYS A 21 -9.67 18.42 -1.74
N TYR A 22 -10.94 18.00 -1.63
CA TYR A 22 -11.84 18.54 -0.62
C TYR A 22 -11.45 18.10 0.78
N LEU A 23 -10.98 16.87 0.97
CA LEU A 23 -10.50 16.39 2.27
C LEU A 23 -9.32 17.25 2.77
N GLU A 24 -8.31 17.44 1.95
CA GLU A 24 -7.17 18.29 2.28
C GLU A 24 -7.58 19.72 2.64
N ARG A 25 -8.52 20.28 1.89
CA ARG A 25 -9.02 21.63 2.15
C ARG A 25 -9.94 21.70 3.37
N ALA A 26 -10.60 20.60 3.72
CA ALA A 26 -11.50 20.56 4.88
C ALA A 26 -10.75 20.69 6.20
N TRP A 27 -9.53 20.16 6.26
CA TRP A 27 -8.67 20.24 7.45
C TRP A 27 -8.03 21.62 7.66
N GLY A 28 -8.42 22.60 6.88
CA GLY A 28 -7.88 23.94 6.98
C GLY A 28 -6.38 24.00 6.62
N THR A 29 -6.03 24.81 5.69
CA THR A 29 -4.63 25.01 5.26
C THR A 29 -3.92 25.94 6.25
N GLY A 30 -3.80 25.54 7.52
CA GLY A 30 -3.08 26.32 8.54
C GLY A 30 -3.74 27.61 9.00
N TYR A 31 -5.03 27.80 8.74
CA TYR A 31 -5.79 28.87 9.36
C TYR A 31 -6.31 28.39 10.70
N GLU A 32 -5.63 28.79 11.75
CA GLU A 32 -6.23 28.84 13.07
C GLU A 32 -7.34 29.90 13.01
N ASP A 33 -8.50 29.59 13.57
CA ASP A 33 -9.50 30.63 13.80
C ASP A 33 -8.98 31.61 14.87
N ALA A 34 -9.72 32.68 15.11
CA ALA A 34 -9.34 33.69 16.10
C ALA A 34 -9.23 33.16 17.54
N THR A 35 -9.62 31.90 17.78
CA THR A 35 -9.56 31.20 19.07
C THR A 35 -8.38 30.22 19.17
N GLY A 36 -7.65 29.97 18.06
CA GLY A 36 -6.55 29.01 17.99
C GLY A 36 -7.02 27.56 17.85
N GLU A 37 -8.29 27.33 17.57
CA GLU A 37 -8.83 25.99 17.31
C GLU A 37 -8.66 25.61 15.84
N ASN A 38 -8.30 24.35 15.59
CA ASN A 38 -8.26 23.81 14.23
C ASN A 38 -9.66 23.80 13.63
N PHE A 39 -9.85 24.58 12.58
CA PHE A 39 -11.14 24.67 11.91
C PHE A 39 -11.31 23.55 10.90
N ILE A 40 -12.32 22.70 11.11
CA ILE A 40 -12.72 21.67 10.16
C ILE A 40 -13.92 22.17 9.35
N ASN A 41 -13.74 22.28 8.04
CA ASN A 41 -14.82 22.70 7.15
C ASN A 41 -15.77 21.51 6.84
N LYS A 42 -16.89 21.46 7.54
CA LYS A 42 -17.89 20.38 7.40
C LYS A 42 -18.57 20.35 6.02
N ASP A 43 -18.71 21.48 5.35
CA ASP A 43 -19.27 21.51 3.99
C ASP A 43 -18.32 20.82 3.01
N TYR A 44 -17.01 21.00 3.19
CA TYR A 44 -16.02 20.27 2.40
C TYR A 44 -15.96 18.79 2.77
N MET A 45 -16.13 18.41 4.03
CA MET A 45 -16.28 17.01 4.42
C MET A 45 -17.51 16.37 3.77
N GLN A 46 -18.63 17.11 3.67
CA GLN A 46 -19.80 16.62 2.94
C GLN A 46 -19.48 16.44 1.44
N LYS A 47 -18.70 17.32 0.82
CA LYS A 47 -18.24 17.15 -0.57
C LYS A 47 -17.39 15.89 -0.75
N VAL A 48 -16.54 15.55 0.21
CA VAL A 48 -15.81 14.27 0.19
C VAL A 48 -16.77 13.10 0.12
N VAL A 49 -17.81 13.09 0.96
CA VAL A 49 -18.84 12.05 0.95
C VAL A 49 -19.57 12.00 -0.39
N ASP A 50 -19.97 13.15 -0.93
CA ASP A 50 -20.71 13.24 -2.21
C ASP A 50 -19.89 12.68 -3.39
N TYR A 51 -18.61 13.03 -3.48
CA TYR A 51 -17.73 12.55 -4.55
C TYR A 51 -17.31 11.09 -4.37
N THR A 52 -17.09 10.64 -3.14
CA THR A 52 -16.82 9.23 -2.88
C THR A 52 -18.04 8.34 -3.05
N ASP A 53 -19.26 8.88 -3.01
CA ASP A 53 -20.48 8.20 -3.42
C ASP A 53 -20.45 7.78 -4.90
N VAL A 54 -19.88 8.62 -5.76
CA VAL A 54 -19.68 8.27 -7.18
C VAL A 54 -18.72 7.08 -7.31
N VAL A 55 -17.69 7.05 -6.47
CA VAL A 55 -16.73 5.93 -6.44
C VAL A 55 -17.40 4.66 -5.91
N ALA A 56 -18.12 4.75 -4.79
CA ALA A 56 -18.74 3.60 -4.14
C ALA A 56 -19.83 2.93 -5.00
N LYS A 57 -20.53 3.72 -5.85
CA LYS A 57 -21.57 3.25 -6.77
C LYS A 57 -21.04 2.83 -8.15
N SER A 58 -19.72 2.84 -8.34
CA SER A 58 -19.06 2.50 -9.62
C SER A 58 -18.77 1.00 -9.72
N GLN A 59 -18.13 0.63 -10.82
CA GLN A 59 -17.60 -0.73 -11.05
C GLN A 59 -16.32 -1.05 -10.28
N TYR A 60 -15.72 -0.07 -9.61
CA TYR A 60 -14.55 -0.28 -8.78
C TYR A 60 -14.91 -0.92 -7.44
N GLY A 61 -13.96 -1.59 -6.81
CA GLY A 61 -14.20 -2.29 -5.55
C GLY A 61 -12.94 -2.93 -5.01
N TYR A 62 -13.02 -3.51 -3.84
CA TYR A 62 -11.89 -4.24 -3.25
C TYR A 62 -11.58 -5.52 -4.02
N LEU A 63 -10.29 -5.83 -4.18
CA LEU A 63 -9.84 -7.19 -4.45
C LEU A 63 -10.08 -8.04 -3.19
N GLU A 64 -10.27 -9.33 -3.37
CA GLU A 64 -10.51 -10.25 -2.24
C GLU A 64 -9.28 -10.39 -1.37
N ASP A 65 -8.13 -10.61 -2.02
CA ASP A 65 -6.84 -10.67 -1.32
C ASP A 65 -6.14 -9.30 -1.37
N TYR A 66 -5.73 -8.82 -0.21
CA TYR A 66 -5.01 -7.55 -0.09
C TYR A 66 -3.67 -7.57 -0.85
N GLY A 67 -2.99 -8.70 -0.87
CA GLY A 67 -1.68 -8.83 -1.52
C GLY A 67 -1.72 -8.74 -3.04
N ASP A 68 -2.87 -9.03 -3.64
CA ASP A 68 -3.02 -9.08 -5.09
C ASP A 68 -2.77 -7.73 -5.75
N ILE A 69 -3.15 -6.63 -5.10
CA ILE A 69 -2.98 -5.31 -5.70
C ILE A 69 -1.51 -4.94 -5.95
N PHE A 70 -0.59 -5.61 -5.27
CA PHE A 70 0.85 -5.38 -5.42
C PHE A 70 1.53 -6.42 -6.32
N LEU A 71 0.77 -7.06 -7.19
CA LEU A 71 1.25 -8.01 -8.19
C LEU A 71 0.94 -7.52 -9.60
N PRO A 72 1.87 -7.66 -10.55
CA PRO A 72 1.68 -7.17 -11.92
C PRO A 72 0.44 -7.73 -12.63
N GLU A 73 0.05 -8.97 -12.31
CA GLU A 73 -1.13 -9.63 -12.88
C GLU A 73 -2.44 -8.89 -12.56
N TYR A 74 -2.43 -8.09 -11.52
CA TYR A 74 -3.59 -7.31 -11.08
C TYR A 74 -3.51 -5.83 -11.49
N ASN A 75 -2.57 -5.48 -12.36
CA ASN A 75 -2.56 -4.18 -13.01
C ASN A 75 -3.94 -3.86 -13.60
N ASN A 76 -4.42 -2.64 -13.35
CA ASN A 76 -5.75 -2.21 -13.80
C ASN A 76 -6.91 -3.10 -13.33
N SER A 77 -6.78 -3.71 -12.16
CA SER A 77 -7.86 -4.44 -11.51
C SER A 77 -9.00 -3.51 -11.08
N LYS A 78 -10.09 -4.09 -10.56
CA LYS A 78 -11.23 -3.32 -10.04
C LYS A 78 -10.87 -2.39 -8.87
N GLU A 79 -9.73 -2.57 -8.21
CA GLU A 79 -9.28 -1.69 -7.14
C GLU A 79 -8.47 -0.49 -7.65
N SER A 80 -7.94 -0.55 -8.88
CA SER A 80 -7.16 0.51 -9.50
C SER A 80 -8.04 1.58 -10.13
N ILE A 81 -8.33 2.66 -9.43
CA ILE A 81 -9.12 3.77 -9.99
C ILE A 81 -8.27 4.56 -10.98
N PHE A 82 -7.06 4.94 -10.59
CA PHE A 82 -6.11 5.62 -11.45
C PHE A 82 -4.68 5.23 -11.11
N ALA A 83 -3.91 4.90 -12.14
CA ALA A 83 -2.51 4.50 -11.99
C ALA A 83 -1.68 5.00 -13.18
N VAL A 84 -0.42 5.32 -12.92
CA VAL A 84 0.57 5.51 -13.97
C VAL A 84 0.82 4.17 -14.63
N GLN A 85 0.59 4.13 -15.94
CA GLN A 85 0.71 2.90 -16.70
C GLN A 85 2.15 2.63 -17.07
N THR A 86 2.62 1.46 -16.69
CA THR A 86 3.91 0.94 -17.11
C THR A 86 3.72 -0.23 -18.06
N SER A 87 4.69 -0.49 -18.89
CA SER A 87 4.67 -1.62 -19.81
C SER A 87 6.04 -2.30 -19.81
N ASP A 88 6.00 -3.60 -19.96
CA ASP A 88 7.17 -4.42 -20.17
C ASP A 88 7.67 -4.34 -21.61
N TYR A 89 7.19 -3.39 -22.35
CA TYR A 89 7.41 -3.37 -23.77
C TYR A 89 8.76 -2.74 -24.18
N SER A 90 9.60 -3.62 -24.72
CA SER A 90 9.92 -3.51 -26.12
C SER A 90 10.01 -4.94 -26.70
N ALA A 91 9.40 -5.20 -27.84
CA ALA A 91 9.49 -6.49 -28.51
C ALA A 91 10.94 -6.89 -28.81
N ASP A 92 11.84 -5.94 -28.84
CA ASP A 92 13.28 -6.11 -29.05
C ASP A 92 14.10 -5.99 -27.76
N HIS A 93 13.45 -5.71 -26.62
CA HIS A 93 14.09 -5.49 -25.31
C HIS A 93 15.23 -4.44 -25.32
N THR A 94 15.27 -3.57 -26.29
CA THR A 94 16.35 -2.58 -26.46
C THR A 94 15.97 -1.19 -25.96
N THR A 95 14.69 -0.91 -25.84
CA THR A 95 14.19 0.37 -25.31
C THR A 95 13.34 0.13 -24.08
N TYR A 96 13.71 0.76 -22.98
CA TYR A 96 13.04 0.61 -21.70
C TYR A 96 11.73 1.40 -21.61
N GLY A 97 11.38 2.10 -22.65
CA GLY A 97 10.11 2.73 -22.90
C GLY A 97 9.38 3.24 -21.66
N ARG A 98 8.28 2.59 -21.33
CA ARG A 98 7.42 2.90 -20.18
C ARG A 98 7.59 1.92 -19.02
N ALA A 99 8.71 1.25 -18.92
CA ALA A 99 8.95 0.32 -17.84
C ALA A 99 8.99 1.05 -16.48
N ASN A 100 8.64 0.32 -15.44
CA ASN A 100 8.79 0.80 -14.07
C ASN A 100 10.24 0.61 -13.63
N TRP A 101 10.88 1.70 -13.28
CA TRP A 101 12.29 1.75 -12.86
C TRP A 101 12.46 1.67 -11.34
N SER A 102 11.37 1.58 -10.58
CA SER A 102 11.45 1.60 -9.13
C SER A 102 12.27 0.44 -8.56
N ASN A 103 12.34 -0.69 -9.27
CA ASN A 103 13.18 -1.81 -8.86
C ASN A 103 14.67 -1.45 -8.79
N MET A 104 15.14 -0.56 -9.63
CA MET A 104 16.53 -0.09 -9.59
C MET A 104 16.87 0.56 -8.25
N LEU A 105 15.93 1.30 -7.67
CA LEU A 105 16.10 1.94 -6.36
C LEU A 105 15.67 1.01 -5.21
N ASN A 106 14.52 0.37 -5.35
CA ASN A 106 13.82 -0.31 -4.25
C ASN A 106 14.00 -1.82 -4.25
N GLY A 107 14.62 -2.39 -5.28
CA GLY A 107 14.88 -3.83 -5.36
C GLY A 107 15.67 -4.31 -4.15
N VAL A 108 15.22 -5.44 -3.60
CA VAL A 108 15.80 -6.01 -2.39
C VAL A 108 17.23 -6.52 -2.67
N TRP A 109 18.16 -6.07 -1.86
CA TRP A 109 19.58 -6.41 -1.99
C TRP A 109 19.79 -7.93 -1.99
N GLY A 110 20.52 -8.43 -2.97
CA GLY A 110 20.83 -9.85 -3.11
C GLY A 110 19.69 -10.74 -3.62
N ILE A 111 18.45 -10.26 -3.68
CA ILE A 111 17.37 -10.92 -4.41
C ILE A 111 17.41 -10.52 -5.87
N TRP A 112 17.64 -9.26 -6.14
CA TRP A 112 17.79 -8.70 -7.48
C TRP A 112 19.26 -8.40 -7.78
N SER A 113 19.67 -8.56 -9.04
CA SER A 113 21.04 -8.24 -9.46
C SER A 113 21.33 -6.74 -9.50
N CYS A 114 20.28 -5.93 -9.62
CA CYS A 114 20.31 -4.50 -9.32
C CYS A 114 19.26 -4.23 -8.24
N GLY A 115 19.34 -3.13 -7.60
CA GLY A 115 18.44 -2.79 -6.52
C GLY A 115 19.26 -2.26 -5.35
N TRP A 116 18.90 -1.07 -4.93
CA TRP A 116 19.69 -0.36 -3.94
C TRP A 116 19.03 -0.32 -2.57
N ASP A 117 17.92 -1.08 -2.43
CA ASP A 117 17.18 -1.26 -1.18
C ASP A 117 16.80 0.09 -0.51
N PHE A 118 16.36 1.04 -1.34
CA PHE A 118 15.76 2.28 -0.85
C PHE A 118 14.33 2.06 -0.37
N GLN A 119 13.71 3.09 0.21
CA GLN A 119 12.38 3.03 0.82
C GLN A 119 12.28 1.97 1.93
N LYS A 120 13.30 1.88 2.74
CA LYS A 120 13.35 0.93 3.85
C LYS A 120 12.30 1.29 4.91
N PRO A 121 11.46 0.34 5.31
CA PRO A 121 10.57 0.53 6.45
C PRO A 121 11.36 0.77 7.74
N SER A 122 10.93 1.73 8.54
CA SER A 122 11.50 1.95 9.87
C SER A 122 10.97 0.93 10.90
N GLN A 123 11.63 0.81 12.04
CA GLN A 123 11.12 0.03 13.16
C GLN A 123 9.77 0.59 13.66
N ASP A 124 9.64 1.90 13.72
CA ASP A 124 8.41 2.55 14.12
C ASP A 124 7.24 2.22 13.17
N PHE A 125 7.49 2.23 11.87
CA PHE A 125 6.52 1.79 10.89
C PHE A 125 6.09 0.33 11.09
N VAL A 126 7.02 -0.57 11.39
CA VAL A 126 6.70 -1.97 11.71
C VAL A 126 5.90 -2.06 12.99
N ASN A 127 6.27 -1.31 14.02
CA ASN A 127 5.55 -1.28 15.29
C ASN A 127 4.08 -0.85 15.13
N ALA A 128 3.79 0.05 14.19
CA ALA A 128 2.42 0.50 13.92
C ALA A 128 1.47 -0.62 13.43
N PHE A 129 2.01 -1.78 13.05
CA PHE A 129 1.20 -2.96 12.72
C PHE A 129 0.89 -3.86 13.90
N LYS A 130 1.38 -3.56 15.10
CA LYS A 130 1.05 -4.34 16.31
C LYS A 130 -0.43 -4.30 16.60
N THR A 131 -0.94 -5.45 17.05
CA THR A 131 -2.34 -5.57 17.45
C THR A 131 -2.47 -6.20 18.83
N ARG A 132 -3.49 -5.78 19.56
CA ARG A 132 -3.91 -6.37 20.83
C ARG A 132 -5.39 -6.70 20.76
N ASN A 133 -5.75 -7.95 21.01
CA ASN A 133 -7.14 -8.44 20.91
C ASN A 133 -7.82 -8.12 19.56
N GLY A 134 -7.05 -8.18 18.47
CA GLY A 134 -7.56 -7.91 17.12
C GLY A 134 -7.72 -6.43 16.77
N LEU A 135 -7.38 -5.51 17.66
CA LEU A 135 -7.39 -4.06 17.43
C LEU A 135 -5.96 -3.53 17.29
N PRO A 136 -5.74 -2.42 16.58
CA PRO A 136 -4.44 -1.75 16.58
C PRO A 136 -3.98 -1.41 18.00
N GLU A 137 -2.70 -1.57 18.27
CA GLU A 137 -2.08 -1.16 19.52
C GLU A 137 -1.78 0.34 19.46
N PHE A 138 -2.52 1.17 20.18
CA PHE A 138 -2.38 2.62 20.11
C PHE A 138 -1.46 3.20 21.17
N ASP A 139 -1.54 2.68 22.40
CA ASP A 139 -0.93 3.34 23.56
C ASP A 139 0.54 2.96 23.75
N ASP A 140 0.95 1.82 23.22
CA ASP A 140 2.15 1.10 23.63
C ASP A 140 2.90 0.45 22.46
N TYR A 141 2.49 0.81 21.22
CA TYR A 141 3.01 0.18 20.02
C TYR A 141 4.53 0.33 19.84
N SER A 142 5.13 1.39 20.36
CA SER A 142 6.56 1.67 20.24
C SER A 142 7.38 1.28 21.49
N SER A 143 6.74 0.88 22.59
CA SER A 143 7.42 0.58 23.87
C SER A 143 8.32 -0.65 23.80
N VAL A 144 8.01 -1.60 22.94
CA VAL A 144 8.76 -2.83 22.72
C VAL A 144 9.07 -2.98 21.23
N ASN A 145 10.35 -3.04 20.90
CA ASN A 145 10.81 -3.34 19.55
C ASN A 145 10.82 -4.87 19.34
N ASP A 146 9.66 -5.49 19.58
CA ASP A 146 9.50 -6.90 19.36
C ASP A 146 9.27 -7.15 17.86
N HIS A 147 10.15 -7.89 17.26
CA HIS A 147 10.07 -8.21 15.84
C HIS A 147 10.67 -9.60 15.58
N PRO A 148 10.17 -10.30 14.56
CA PRO A 148 10.59 -11.67 14.27
C PRO A 148 11.97 -11.80 13.62
N VAL A 149 12.77 -10.73 13.57
CA VAL A 149 14.06 -10.66 12.85
C VAL A 149 15.07 -11.70 13.31
N ASN A 150 14.95 -12.20 14.51
CA ASN A 150 15.90 -13.19 15.06
C ASN A 150 15.33 -14.63 15.03
N GLY A 151 14.20 -14.84 14.39
CA GLY A 151 13.56 -16.16 14.37
C GLY A 151 13.02 -16.63 15.72
N SER A 152 13.04 -15.76 16.72
CA SER A 152 12.43 -16.07 18.01
C SER A 152 10.92 -15.95 17.89
N PRO A 153 10.15 -16.92 18.39
CA PRO A 153 8.70 -16.79 18.48
C PRO A 153 8.37 -15.56 19.30
N THR A 154 7.62 -14.65 18.72
CA THR A 154 7.07 -13.52 19.45
C THR A 154 5.62 -13.82 19.82
N THR A 155 5.20 -13.44 21.01
CA THR A 155 3.79 -13.49 21.42
C THR A 155 2.99 -12.33 20.84
N GLN A 156 3.69 -11.34 20.30
CA GLN A 156 3.09 -10.18 19.66
C GLN A 156 2.27 -10.61 18.45
N LYS A 157 1.05 -10.12 18.36
CA LYS A 157 0.20 -10.25 17.17
C LYS A 157 0.35 -9.04 16.28
N TRP A 158 0.23 -9.25 14.98
CA TRP A 158 0.45 -8.26 13.95
C TRP A 158 -0.73 -8.18 13.00
N ASP A 159 -1.00 -6.99 12.49
CA ASP A 159 -1.89 -6.83 11.35
C ASP A 159 -1.29 -7.57 10.14
N PRO A 160 -2.05 -8.43 9.46
CA PRO A 160 -1.54 -9.24 8.35
C PRO A 160 -0.97 -8.41 7.19
N ARG A 161 -1.36 -7.14 7.05
CA ARG A 161 -0.80 -6.23 6.04
C ARG A 161 0.69 -5.97 6.22
N LEU A 162 1.24 -6.18 7.41
CA LEU A 162 2.69 -6.11 7.64
C LEU A 162 3.44 -7.01 6.66
N PHE A 163 3.01 -8.25 6.52
CA PHE A 163 3.69 -9.28 5.72
C PHE A 163 3.57 -9.09 4.21
N HIS A 164 2.60 -8.26 3.78
CA HIS A 164 2.48 -7.82 2.39
C HIS A 164 3.32 -6.57 2.09
N THR A 165 3.75 -5.87 3.12
CA THR A 165 4.36 -4.54 3.01
C THR A 165 5.85 -4.56 3.28
N VAL A 166 6.27 -5.35 4.28
CA VAL A 166 7.63 -5.35 4.81
C VAL A 166 8.27 -6.72 4.63
N GLY A 167 9.39 -6.75 3.94
CA GLY A 167 10.27 -7.91 3.92
C GLY A 167 11.12 -7.95 5.19
N MET A 168 11.08 -9.09 5.86
CA MET A 168 11.77 -9.31 7.13
C MET A 168 12.66 -10.55 7.04
N PRO A 169 13.84 -10.57 7.68
CA PRO A 169 14.63 -11.77 7.79
C PRO A 169 13.83 -12.95 8.34
N THR A 170 14.10 -14.14 7.83
CA THR A 170 13.42 -15.42 8.08
C THR A 170 12.10 -15.62 7.35
N PHE A 171 11.55 -14.57 6.72
CA PHE A 171 10.33 -14.66 5.93
C PHE A 171 10.63 -14.77 4.43
N PRO A 172 9.70 -15.35 3.65
CA PRO A 172 9.88 -15.43 2.21
C PRO A 172 9.79 -14.04 1.57
N TYR A 173 10.59 -13.83 0.54
CA TYR A 173 10.44 -12.68 -0.32
C TYR A 173 9.13 -12.80 -1.11
N LYS A 174 8.22 -11.89 -0.89
CA LYS A 174 6.99 -11.70 -1.68
C LYS A 174 6.28 -13.01 -2.05
N TYR A 175 6.03 -13.85 -1.02
CA TYR A 175 5.32 -15.14 -1.11
C TYR A 175 6.12 -16.28 -1.75
N GLU A 176 7.41 -16.09 -2.01
CA GLU A 176 8.26 -17.06 -2.68
C GLU A 176 9.17 -17.76 -1.68
N SER A 177 8.77 -18.94 -1.20
CA SER A 177 9.48 -19.69 -0.17
C SER A 177 10.92 -20.08 -0.53
N GLN A 178 11.22 -20.17 -1.83
CA GLN A 178 12.58 -20.43 -2.32
C GLN A 178 13.54 -19.23 -2.11
N TYR A 179 13.01 -18.06 -1.79
CA TYR A 179 13.79 -16.84 -1.54
C TYR A 179 13.54 -16.35 -0.10
N THR A 180 14.01 -17.11 0.88
CA THR A 180 13.94 -16.69 2.28
C THR A 180 14.86 -15.52 2.54
N LEU A 181 14.31 -14.42 3.06
CA LEU A 181 15.08 -13.23 3.40
C LEU A 181 15.99 -13.48 4.60
N THR A 182 17.13 -12.82 4.58
CA THR A 182 18.13 -12.84 5.63
C THR A 182 18.55 -11.41 5.98
N LYS A 183 19.31 -11.23 7.03
CA LYS A 183 19.90 -9.91 7.35
C LYS A 183 20.79 -9.37 6.23
N ALA A 184 21.38 -10.25 5.40
CA ALA A 184 22.20 -9.85 4.27
C ALA A 184 21.41 -9.27 3.09
N ASN A 185 20.10 -9.45 3.07
CA ASN A 185 19.21 -8.86 2.07
C ASN A 185 18.87 -7.39 2.35
N SER A 186 19.42 -6.81 3.37
CA SER A 186 19.35 -5.38 3.63
C SER A 186 20.71 -4.74 3.32
N ARG A 187 20.67 -3.69 2.50
CA ARG A 187 21.85 -2.87 2.25
C ARG A 187 22.18 -2.07 3.50
N THR A 188 23.43 -2.13 3.92
CA THR A 188 23.95 -1.41 5.11
C THR A 188 23.07 -1.66 6.37
N PRO A 189 22.90 -2.94 6.77
CA PRO A 189 21.91 -3.30 7.79
C PRO A 189 22.22 -2.71 9.17
N ASN A 190 23.49 -2.49 9.48
CA ASN A 190 23.89 -1.89 10.76
C ASN A 190 23.52 -0.42 10.90
N THR A 191 23.29 0.27 9.77
CA THR A 191 22.90 1.68 9.75
C THR A 191 21.38 1.86 9.61
N TYR A 192 20.77 1.08 8.71
CA TYR A 192 19.38 1.29 8.29
C TYR A 192 18.44 0.15 8.70
N GLY A 193 18.91 -0.81 9.49
CA GLY A 193 18.12 -1.96 9.92
C GLY A 193 17.94 -3.02 8.83
N TYR A 194 17.11 -4.03 9.13
CA TYR A 194 17.02 -5.27 8.36
C TYR A 194 15.76 -5.36 7.51
N TYR A 195 14.88 -4.36 7.55
CA TYR A 195 13.63 -4.36 6.80
C TYR A 195 13.84 -3.92 5.36
N THR A 196 13.06 -4.50 4.46
CA THR A 196 13.04 -4.13 3.04
C THR A 196 11.60 -3.89 2.58
N THR A 197 11.40 -3.19 1.47
CA THR A 197 10.05 -3.00 0.93
C THR A 197 9.61 -4.20 0.10
N LEU A 198 8.31 -4.54 0.18
CA LEU A 198 7.71 -5.55 -0.70
C LEU A 198 6.67 -4.96 -1.67
N LYS A 199 6.27 -3.70 -1.50
CA LYS A 199 5.18 -3.12 -2.30
C LYS A 199 5.60 -2.71 -3.70
N CYS A 200 6.75 -2.09 -3.83
CA CYS A 200 7.19 -1.47 -5.08
C CYS A 200 8.07 -2.39 -5.93
N VAL A 201 7.98 -3.69 -5.73
CA VAL A 201 8.81 -4.69 -6.41
C VAL A 201 7.97 -5.92 -6.76
N PRO A 202 8.21 -6.56 -7.92
CA PRO A 202 7.52 -7.79 -8.31
C PRO A 202 8.09 -9.03 -7.61
N GLN A 203 7.44 -10.17 -7.79
CA GLN A 203 8.00 -11.47 -7.45
C GLN A 203 9.22 -11.79 -8.31
N ARG A 204 10.22 -12.43 -7.71
CA ARG A 204 11.48 -12.76 -8.40
C ARG A 204 11.29 -13.80 -9.51
N SER A 205 10.41 -14.76 -9.29
CA SER A 205 10.14 -15.85 -10.25
C SER A 205 9.26 -15.45 -11.42
N LYS A 206 8.59 -14.31 -11.33
CA LYS A 206 7.65 -13.90 -12.41
C LYS A 206 8.32 -13.40 -13.69
N GLY A 207 9.64 -13.25 -13.67
CA GLY A 207 10.42 -13.04 -14.88
C GLY A 207 10.14 -11.77 -15.66
N GLU A 208 9.23 -10.94 -15.20
CA GLU A 208 8.82 -9.70 -15.88
C GLU A 208 9.83 -8.57 -15.70
N THR A 209 11.09 -8.94 -15.62
CA THR A 209 12.18 -7.99 -15.48
C THR A 209 12.98 -7.98 -16.78
N TYR A 210 13.16 -6.81 -17.33
CA TYR A 210 14.05 -6.64 -18.47
C TYR A 210 15.46 -7.01 -18.08
N ASN A 211 16.07 -7.72 -19.00
CA ASN A 211 17.48 -8.00 -18.89
C ASN A 211 18.27 -6.70 -18.89
N SER A 212 19.12 -6.59 -17.95
CA SER A 212 20.28 -5.73 -17.87
C SER A 212 20.11 -4.25 -18.28
N PRO A 213 20.75 -3.36 -17.58
CA PRO A 213 21.41 -3.64 -16.31
C PRO A 213 20.47 -3.51 -15.11
N TRP A 214 19.23 -3.01 -15.32
CA TRP A 214 18.45 -2.38 -14.26
C TRP A 214 17.20 -3.15 -13.83
N GLN A 215 16.86 -4.24 -14.51
CA GLN A 215 15.71 -5.10 -14.17
C GLN A 215 14.41 -4.31 -13.96
N ALA A 216 14.09 -3.43 -14.89
CA ALA A 216 12.83 -2.72 -14.91
C ALA A 216 11.67 -3.71 -15.13
N PHE A 217 10.46 -3.37 -14.72
CA PHE A 217 9.30 -4.24 -14.78
C PHE A 217 8.00 -3.49 -15.13
N ALA A 218 6.91 -4.21 -15.30
CA ALA A 218 5.62 -3.68 -15.73
C ALA A 218 4.58 -3.62 -14.62
N MET A 219 4.94 -3.17 -13.43
CA MET A 219 3.99 -2.96 -12.35
C MET A 219 3.57 -1.50 -12.31
N ASN A 220 2.26 -1.25 -12.44
CA ASN A 220 1.72 0.10 -12.42
C ASN A 220 1.92 0.78 -11.06
N GLU A 221 2.12 2.09 -11.09
CA GLU A 221 2.15 2.92 -9.89
C GLU A 221 0.77 3.49 -9.60
N TYR A 222 0.16 3.07 -8.52
CA TYR A 222 -1.16 3.53 -8.11
C TYR A 222 -1.12 4.96 -7.61
N VAL A 223 -1.98 5.79 -8.18
CA VAL A 223 -2.20 7.17 -7.73
C VAL A 223 -3.40 7.24 -6.80
N ILE A 224 -4.49 6.57 -7.16
CA ILE A 224 -5.68 6.41 -6.31
C ILE A 224 -6.23 4.99 -6.49
N ARG A 225 -6.39 4.27 -5.39
CA ARG A 225 -7.08 3.00 -5.31
C ARG A 225 -8.50 3.20 -4.75
N TYR A 226 -9.35 2.21 -4.96
CA TYR A 226 -10.67 2.21 -4.35
C TYR A 226 -10.60 2.29 -2.81
N THR A 227 -9.66 1.56 -2.21
CA THR A 227 -9.43 1.60 -0.77
C THR A 227 -9.07 3.00 -0.27
N ASP A 228 -8.25 3.75 -1.01
CA ASP A 228 -7.84 5.11 -0.62
C ASP A 228 -9.07 6.03 -0.59
N ALA A 229 -9.89 6.00 -1.64
CA ALA A 229 -11.13 6.79 -1.68
C ALA A 229 -12.13 6.40 -0.56
N MET A 230 -12.20 5.12 -0.19
CA MET A 230 -13.07 4.68 0.91
C MET A 230 -12.53 5.10 2.28
N LEU A 231 -11.22 5.18 2.47
CA LEU A 231 -10.63 5.74 3.69
C LEU A 231 -10.86 7.24 3.80
N ASP A 232 -10.69 7.99 2.70
CA ASP A 232 -11.05 9.41 2.64
C ASP A 232 -12.53 9.63 3.01
N ARG A 233 -13.42 8.75 2.53
CA ARG A 233 -14.83 8.76 2.91
C ARG A 233 -15.04 8.49 4.40
N ALA A 234 -14.36 7.49 4.95
CA ALA A 234 -14.51 7.13 6.35
C ALA A 234 -14.08 8.29 7.28
N GLU A 235 -12.96 8.95 6.94
CA GLU A 235 -12.48 10.13 7.65
C GLU A 235 -13.51 11.26 7.62
N ALA A 236 -14.04 11.60 6.46
CA ALA A 236 -15.08 12.62 6.34
C ALA A 236 -16.35 12.27 7.11
N LEU A 237 -16.77 11.01 7.13
CA LEU A 237 -17.92 10.54 7.88
C LEU A 237 -17.70 10.69 9.40
N ILE A 238 -16.50 10.44 9.89
CA ILE A 238 -16.14 10.63 11.31
C ILE A 238 -16.33 12.09 11.69
N GLU A 239 -15.78 13.00 10.90
CA GLU A 239 -15.87 14.45 11.15
C GLU A 239 -17.31 15.01 11.04
N LEU A 240 -18.17 14.33 10.27
CA LEU A 240 -19.59 14.63 10.19
C LEU A 240 -20.43 13.96 11.29
N GLY A 241 -19.81 13.19 12.19
CA GLY A 241 -20.51 12.46 13.26
C GLY A 241 -21.23 11.19 12.81
N ARG A 242 -21.02 10.72 11.57
CA ARG A 242 -21.64 9.52 10.99
C ARG A 242 -20.81 8.27 11.28
N LEU A 243 -20.60 8.00 12.57
CA LEU A 243 -19.60 7.04 13.06
C LEU A 243 -19.86 5.59 12.62
N GLU A 244 -21.11 5.14 12.56
CA GLU A 244 -21.45 3.76 12.18
C GLU A 244 -21.15 3.47 10.71
N GLU A 245 -21.36 4.45 9.84
CA GLU A 245 -21.03 4.32 8.43
C GLU A 245 -19.52 4.25 8.23
N ALA A 246 -18.76 5.10 8.93
CA ALA A 246 -17.29 5.07 8.92
C ALA A 246 -16.76 3.73 9.45
N ARG A 247 -17.31 3.27 10.58
CA ARG A 247 -16.96 1.98 11.18
C ARG A 247 -17.16 0.81 10.22
N THR A 248 -18.27 0.83 9.49
CA THR A 248 -18.58 -0.20 8.48
C THR A 248 -17.48 -0.25 7.40
N ILE A 249 -17.08 0.90 6.87
CA ILE A 249 -16.01 0.99 5.85
C ILE A 249 -14.69 0.45 6.39
N ILE A 250 -14.29 0.91 7.58
CA ILE A 250 -13.04 0.51 8.21
C ILE A 250 -13.03 -1.00 8.49
N ASN A 251 -14.12 -1.54 9.00
CA ASN A 251 -14.23 -2.97 9.29
C ASN A 251 -14.18 -3.82 8.02
N ASN A 252 -14.79 -3.38 6.92
CA ASN A 252 -14.70 -4.08 5.63
C ASN A 252 -13.25 -4.16 5.13
N ILE A 253 -12.50 -3.07 5.23
CA ILE A 253 -11.09 -3.02 4.84
C ILE A 253 -10.25 -3.94 5.74
N ARG A 254 -10.50 -3.92 7.05
CA ARG A 254 -9.80 -4.78 8.02
C ARG A 254 -10.13 -6.25 7.82
N GLN A 255 -11.41 -6.57 7.61
CA GLN A 255 -11.86 -7.94 7.36
C GLN A 255 -11.24 -8.51 6.08
N ARG A 256 -11.16 -7.70 5.02
CA ARG A 256 -10.46 -8.09 3.80
C ARG A 256 -8.98 -8.43 4.09
N ALA A 257 -8.30 -7.58 4.87
CA ALA A 257 -6.90 -7.83 5.23
C ALA A 257 -6.74 -9.13 6.04
N ALA A 258 -7.66 -9.38 6.99
CA ALA A 258 -7.68 -10.61 7.77
C ALA A 258 -7.96 -11.86 6.91
N ASN A 259 -8.73 -11.71 5.83
CA ASN A 259 -9.05 -12.81 4.92
C ASN A 259 -7.97 -13.06 3.85
N SER A 260 -6.98 -12.18 3.73
CA SER A 260 -5.87 -12.29 2.77
C SER A 260 -4.85 -13.35 3.20
N ILE A 261 -5.32 -14.56 3.45
CA ILE A 261 -4.51 -15.67 4.00
C ILE A 261 -3.88 -16.57 2.93
N SER A 262 -4.34 -16.48 1.68
CA SER A 262 -3.89 -17.37 0.60
C SER A 262 -2.39 -17.25 0.30
N LYS A 263 -1.78 -16.12 0.66
CA LYS A 263 -0.36 -15.83 0.48
C LYS A 263 0.39 -15.73 1.80
N HIS A 264 -0.30 -15.89 2.92
CA HIS A 264 0.34 -15.88 4.22
C HIS A 264 1.05 -17.18 4.50
N ILE A 265 2.22 -17.06 5.07
CA ILE A 265 2.79 -18.10 5.86
C ILE A 265 2.11 -17.99 7.22
N GLU A 266 1.66 -19.10 7.78
CA GLU A 266 1.16 -19.12 9.16
C GLU A 266 2.29 -18.67 10.10
N TYR A 267 1.99 -17.67 10.90
CA TYR A 267 2.88 -17.11 11.89
C TYR A 267 2.51 -17.56 13.29
#